data_a8456a68d78b8adcd90af38e033b689e
#
_entry.id   a8456a68d78b8adcd90af38e033b689e
#
_cell.length_a   1.000
_cell.length_b   1.000
_cell.length_c   1.000
_cell.angle_alpha   90.00
_cell.angle_beta   90.00
_cell.angle_gamma   90.00
#
_symmetry.space_group_name_H-M   'P 1'
#
loop_
_entity.id
_entity.type
_entity.pdbx_description
1 polymer ?
#
loop_
_entity_poly.entity_id
_entity_poly.type
_entity_poly.pdbx_seq_one_letter_code
_entity_poly.pdbx_strand_id
1 'polypeptide(L)'
;MLDMGACSTRPGSTPVDEEEEWRRLEPALRTIKENFPDACLSVDTFRVEIARRVLEQFGPLIINDISGGCDEMYEVVQRYDVPYILTFRGRYEKLDVLNVTQSAKWILDPGLGFCGGVEADYACLRRIDELKAYNRPVLVGVSRKSMLYKPLGLTPETCLNATQALQMYALEHGATILRTHDVAATRQTIKIFDLCNS
;
A
#
# COMPACT_ATOMS: atom_id res chain seq x y z
N MET A 1 6.30 9.04 3.61
CA MET A 1 5.82 7.88 4.39
C MET A 1 6.79 6.73 4.20
N LEU A 2 7.16 6.05 5.26
CA LEU A 2 7.94 4.81 5.25
C LEU A 2 7.00 3.66 5.63
N ASP A 3 6.92 2.63 4.76
CA ASP A 3 6.07 1.46 4.94
C ASP A 3 6.91 0.29 5.46
N MET A 4 6.57 -0.23 6.63
CA MET A 4 7.36 -1.23 7.36
C MET A 4 6.60 -2.53 7.49
N GLY A 5 7.18 -3.61 7.02
CA GLY A 5 6.62 -4.96 7.16
C GLY A 5 7.68 -5.98 7.57
N ALA A 6 7.30 -6.94 8.38
CA ALA A 6 8.19 -8.00 8.88
C ALA A 6 7.78 -9.41 8.40
N CYS A 7 6.67 -9.51 7.69
CA CYS A 7 6.18 -10.75 7.07
C CYS A 7 6.12 -10.59 5.55
N SER A 8 6.95 -11.34 4.82
CA SER A 8 6.91 -11.31 3.36
C SER A 8 5.71 -12.09 2.83
N THR A 9 4.91 -11.43 1.99
CA THR A 9 3.75 -12.05 1.31
C THR A 9 4.03 -12.39 -0.16
N ARG A 10 5.32 -12.36 -0.57
CA ARG A 10 5.72 -12.75 -1.92
C ARG A 10 5.54 -14.25 -2.12
N PRO A 11 5.14 -14.71 -3.33
CA PRO A 11 5.11 -16.14 -3.63
C PRO A 11 6.45 -16.81 -3.32
N GLY A 12 6.41 -17.92 -2.58
CA GLY A 12 7.60 -18.68 -2.17
C GLY A 12 8.31 -18.16 -0.90
N SER A 13 7.81 -17.12 -0.26
CA SER A 13 8.33 -16.70 1.05
C SER A 13 7.91 -17.70 2.14
N THR A 14 8.80 -17.92 3.12
CA THR A 14 8.48 -18.70 4.32
C THR A 14 7.55 -17.88 5.22
N PRO A 15 6.36 -18.39 5.55
CA PRO A 15 5.49 -17.72 6.52
C PRO A 15 6.19 -17.60 7.87
N VAL A 16 6.07 -16.45 8.50
CA VAL A 16 6.47 -16.26 9.89
C VAL A 16 5.21 -16.26 10.76
N ASP A 17 5.33 -16.74 12.01
CA ASP A 17 4.26 -16.64 12.97
C ASP A 17 4.13 -15.19 13.50
N GLU A 18 3.14 -14.95 14.32
CA GLU A 18 2.84 -13.63 14.85
C GLU A 18 3.93 -13.10 15.79
N GLU A 19 4.47 -13.96 16.65
CA GLU A 19 5.52 -13.57 17.59
C GLU A 19 6.85 -13.28 16.86
N GLU A 20 7.17 -14.02 15.81
CA GLU A 20 8.35 -13.72 14.98
C GLU A 20 8.16 -12.44 14.17
N GLU A 21 6.95 -12.17 13.65
CA GLU A 21 6.65 -10.89 13.02
C GLU A 21 6.85 -9.73 14.00
N TRP A 22 6.30 -9.85 15.20
CA TRP A 22 6.47 -8.86 16.24
C TRP A 22 7.94 -8.64 16.62
N ARG A 23 8.66 -9.72 16.85
CA ARG A 23 10.09 -9.70 17.22
C ARG A 23 10.96 -8.95 16.20
N ARG A 24 10.58 -8.98 14.92
CA ARG A 24 11.26 -8.25 13.85
C ARG A 24 10.80 -6.79 13.75
N LEU A 25 9.51 -6.55 13.90
CA LEU A 25 8.89 -5.26 13.67
C LEU A 25 9.16 -4.27 14.81
N GLU A 26 9.00 -4.71 16.05
CA GLU A 26 9.07 -3.86 17.25
C GLU A 26 10.40 -3.10 17.36
N PRO A 27 11.58 -3.72 17.27
CA PRO A 27 12.86 -3.01 17.39
C PRO A 27 13.06 -1.97 16.29
N ALA A 28 12.61 -2.27 15.08
CA ALA A 28 12.71 -1.36 13.95
C ALA A 28 11.81 -0.13 14.13
N LEU A 29 10.56 -0.31 14.58
CA LEU A 29 9.64 0.78 14.91
C LEU A 29 10.20 1.66 16.03
N ARG A 30 10.71 1.05 17.10
CA ARG A 30 11.33 1.76 18.21
C ARG A 30 12.49 2.62 17.74
N THR A 31 13.42 2.04 16.99
CA THR A 31 14.59 2.76 16.46
C THR A 31 14.18 3.97 15.62
N ILE A 32 13.18 3.81 14.74
CA ILE A 32 12.72 4.91 13.89
C ILE A 32 12.02 5.98 14.73
N LYS A 33 11.14 5.61 15.63
CA LYS A 33 10.43 6.58 16.49
C LYS A 33 11.38 7.39 17.38
N GLU A 34 12.43 6.76 17.90
CA GLU A 34 13.44 7.43 18.73
C GLU A 34 14.32 8.40 17.94
N ASN A 35 14.72 8.04 16.71
CA ASN A 35 15.65 8.84 15.93
C ASN A 35 14.94 9.79 14.93
N PHE A 36 13.70 9.49 14.55
CA PHE A 36 12.91 10.25 13.57
C PHE A 36 11.46 10.38 14.06
N PRO A 37 11.20 11.10 15.15
CA PRO A 37 9.86 11.16 15.79
C PRO A 37 8.76 11.68 14.86
N ASP A 38 9.12 12.55 13.89
CA ASP A 38 8.17 13.14 12.93
C ASP A 38 7.97 12.29 11.66
N ALA A 39 8.61 11.10 11.58
CA ALA A 39 8.48 10.25 10.41
C ALA A 39 7.04 9.75 10.27
N CYS A 40 6.44 9.97 9.09
CA CYS A 40 5.17 9.36 8.74
C CYS A 40 5.40 7.87 8.46
N LEU A 41 4.82 6.99 9.30
CA LEU A 41 5.02 5.55 9.23
C LEU A 41 3.71 4.85 8.89
N SER A 42 3.82 3.79 8.07
CA SER A 42 2.80 2.75 7.93
C SER A 42 3.37 1.39 8.30
N VAL A 43 2.51 0.51 8.77
CA VAL A 43 2.85 -0.88 9.12
C VAL A 43 2.09 -1.82 8.20
N ASP A 44 2.85 -2.57 7.38
CA ASP A 44 2.34 -3.59 6.48
C ASP A 44 2.12 -4.89 7.26
N THR A 45 0.90 -5.08 7.70
CA THR A 45 0.46 -6.30 8.39
C THR A 45 -1.01 -6.59 8.11
N PHE A 46 -1.33 -7.87 7.98
CA PHE A 46 -2.70 -8.37 7.89
C PHE A 46 -3.19 -9.02 9.20
N ARG A 47 -2.34 -9.02 10.23
CA ARG A 47 -2.67 -9.60 11.54
C ARG A 47 -3.25 -8.55 12.46
N VAL A 48 -4.46 -8.79 12.92
CA VAL A 48 -5.19 -7.90 13.82
C VAL A 48 -4.42 -7.64 15.11
N GLU A 49 -3.82 -8.69 15.69
CA GLU A 49 -3.08 -8.57 16.93
C GLU A 49 -1.80 -7.75 16.76
N ILE A 50 -1.08 -7.91 15.65
CA ILE A 50 0.09 -7.05 15.34
C ILE A 50 -0.34 -5.60 15.20
N ALA A 51 -1.42 -5.32 14.47
CA ALA A 51 -1.95 -3.97 14.33
C ALA A 51 -2.30 -3.36 15.70
N ARG A 52 -2.97 -4.13 16.58
CA ARG A 52 -3.32 -3.70 17.94
C ARG A 52 -2.08 -3.37 18.76
N ARG A 53 -1.11 -4.29 18.85
CA ARG A 53 0.15 -4.12 19.61
C ARG A 53 0.93 -2.90 19.13
N VAL A 54 1.00 -2.67 17.80
CA VAL A 54 1.64 -1.50 17.22
C VAL A 54 0.97 -0.21 17.69
N LEU A 55 -0.35 -0.14 17.60
CA LEU A 55 -1.10 1.07 17.96
C LEU A 55 -1.09 1.34 19.46
N GLU A 56 -1.08 0.31 20.30
CA GLU A 56 -0.97 0.43 21.75
C GLU A 56 0.43 0.91 22.20
N GLN A 57 1.47 0.39 21.58
CA GLN A 57 2.84 0.65 22.02
C GLN A 57 3.46 1.90 21.39
N PHE A 58 3.14 2.19 20.13
CA PHE A 58 3.78 3.27 19.37
C PHE A 58 2.84 4.45 19.04
N GLY A 59 1.58 4.36 19.44
CA GLY A 59 0.57 5.38 19.16
C GLY A 59 0.05 5.31 17.71
N PRO A 60 -0.62 6.38 17.23
CA PRO A 60 -1.28 6.36 15.94
C PRO A 60 -0.27 6.22 14.79
N LEU A 61 -0.39 5.14 14.03
CA LEU A 61 0.34 4.85 12.79
C LEU A 61 -0.67 4.43 11.71
N ILE A 62 -0.26 4.50 10.46
CA ILE A 62 -1.07 3.98 9.34
C ILE A 62 -0.97 2.46 9.34
N ILE A 63 -2.08 1.74 9.23
CA ILE A 63 -2.08 0.29 9.02
C ILE A 63 -2.28 0.02 7.54
N ASN A 64 -1.35 -0.73 6.94
CA ASN A 64 -1.38 -1.17 5.55
C ASN A 64 -1.72 -2.67 5.50
N ASP A 65 -2.94 -3.00 5.08
CA ASP A 65 -3.43 -4.37 5.08
C ASP A 65 -3.66 -4.89 3.65
N ILE A 66 -2.78 -5.79 3.24
CA ILE A 66 -2.83 -6.40 1.91
C ILE A 66 -3.83 -7.55 1.79
N SER A 67 -4.49 -7.97 2.88
CA SER A 67 -5.43 -9.11 2.87
C SER A 67 -6.80 -8.76 2.28
N GLY A 68 -7.14 -7.49 2.27
CA GLY A 68 -8.47 -6.97 1.95
C GLY A 68 -9.37 -6.81 3.16
N GLY A 69 -8.78 -6.84 4.35
CA GLY A 69 -9.44 -6.57 5.62
C GLY A 69 -10.35 -7.68 6.13
N CYS A 70 -10.71 -7.54 7.41
CA CYS A 70 -11.74 -8.30 8.11
C CYS A 70 -12.39 -7.39 9.15
N ASP A 71 -13.54 -7.81 9.69
CA ASP A 71 -14.31 -6.98 10.61
C ASP A 71 -13.52 -6.60 11.86
N GLU A 72 -12.72 -7.51 12.39
CA GLU A 72 -11.88 -7.27 13.56
C GLU A 72 -10.77 -6.23 13.27
N MET A 73 -10.19 -6.24 12.07
CA MET A 73 -9.22 -5.22 11.65
C MET A 73 -9.89 -3.85 11.52
N TYR A 74 -11.10 -3.82 10.95
CA TYR A 74 -11.86 -2.59 10.80
C TYR A 74 -12.21 -1.99 12.17
N GLU A 75 -12.61 -2.82 13.15
CA GLU A 75 -12.86 -2.39 14.53
C GLU A 75 -11.61 -1.78 15.18
N VAL A 76 -10.45 -2.41 14.99
CA VAL A 76 -9.18 -1.91 15.54
C VAL A 76 -8.85 -0.54 14.95
N VAL A 77 -8.82 -0.38 13.63
CA VAL A 77 -8.42 0.90 13.02
C VAL A 77 -9.42 2.02 13.29
N GLN A 78 -10.72 1.70 13.44
CA GLN A 78 -11.73 2.66 13.85
C GLN A 78 -11.58 3.07 15.32
N ARG A 79 -11.36 2.11 16.22
CA ARG A 79 -11.16 2.36 17.65
C ARG A 79 -10.00 3.32 17.92
N TYR A 80 -8.90 3.15 17.18
CA TYR A 80 -7.72 4.03 17.30
C TYR A 80 -7.77 5.26 16.41
N ASP A 81 -8.82 5.39 15.58
CA ASP A 81 -9.05 6.49 14.63
C ASP A 81 -7.82 6.78 13.74
N VAL A 82 -7.21 5.73 13.20
CA VAL A 82 -6.00 5.80 12.38
C VAL A 82 -6.28 5.63 10.88
N PRO A 83 -5.41 6.14 10.00
CA PRO A 83 -5.49 5.85 8.57
C PRO A 83 -5.28 4.35 8.31
N TYR A 84 -6.04 3.81 7.37
CA TYR A 84 -6.00 2.43 6.98
C TYR A 84 -5.90 2.29 5.47
N ILE A 85 -4.93 1.53 4.98
CA ILE A 85 -4.77 1.21 3.56
C ILE A 85 -5.46 -0.13 3.31
N LEU A 86 -6.60 -0.07 2.63
CA LEU A 86 -7.38 -1.23 2.22
C LEU A 86 -6.92 -1.71 0.86
N THR A 87 -6.19 -2.82 0.81
CA THR A 87 -5.80 -3.46 -0.46
C THR A 87 -6.87 -4.44 -0.91
N PHE A 88 -7.73 -4.04 -1.84
CA PHE A 88 -8.88 -4.85 -2.27
C PHE A 88 -8.59 -5.83 -3.42
N ARG A 89 -7.39 -5.85 -3.99
CA ARG A 89 -6.90 -6.81 -5.01
C ARG A 89 -7.83 -6.94 -6.23
N GLY A 90 -8.32 -5.82 -6.75
CA GLY A 90 -9.27 -5.77 -7.85
C GLY A 90 -10.69 -6.27 -7.50
N ARG A 91 -10.96 -6.63 -6.26
CA ARG A 91 -12.27 -7.08 -5.78
C ARG A 91 -13.08 -5.91 -5.28
N TYR A 92 -13.74 -5.22 -6.18
CA TYR A 92 -14.47 -3.97 -5.90
C TYR A 92 -15.61 -4.15 -4.89
N GLU A 93 -16.17 -5.35 -4.75
CA GLU A 93 -17.14 -5.70 -3.69
C GLU A 93 -16.59 -5.48 -2.27
N LYS A 94 -15.28 -5.53 -2.10
CA LYS A 94 -14.64 -5.20 -0.81
C LYS A 94 -14.81 -3.73 -0.41
N LEU A 95 -15.10 -2.86 -1.37
CA LEU A 95 -15.29 -1.42 -1.12
C LEU A 95 -16.65 -1.11 -0.50
N ASP A 96 -17.58 -2.07 -0.45
CA ASP A 96 -18.89 -1.90 0.21
C ASP A 96 -18.74 -1.58 1.70
N VAL A 97 -17.64 -2.02 2.33
CA VAL A 97 -17.31 -1.68 3.72
C VAL A 97 -17.20 -0.18 3.96
N LEU A 98 -16.85 0.62 2.96
CA LEU A 98 -16.75 2.08 3.07
C LEU A 98 -18.11 2.72 3.37
N ASN A 99 -19.21 2.09 2.99
CA ASN A 99 -20.56 2.54 3.26
C ASN A 99 -20.92 2.37 4.75
N VAL A 100 -20.29 1.42 5.43
CA VAL A 100 -20.53 1.08 6.82
C VAL A 100 -19.59 1.84 7.75
N THR A 101 -18.29 1.87 7.40
CA THR A 101 -17.25 2.44 8.28
C THR A 101 -17.22 3.96 8.29
N GLN A 102 -17.69 4.62 7.24
CA GLN A 102 -17.73 6.09 7.07
C GLN A 102 -16.41 6.83 7.38
N SER A 103 -15.30 6.12 7.62
CA SER A 103 -14.02 6.73 7.95
C SER A 103 -13.42 7.46 6.74
N ALA A 104 -13.21 8.77 6.89
CA ALA A 104 -12.55 9.59 5.88
C ALA A 104 -11.04 9.29 5.74
N LYS A 105 -10.45 8.59 6.71
CA LYS A 105 -9.01 8.31 6.78
C LYS A 105 -8.55 7.08 6.00
N TRP A 106 -9.48 6.36 5.37
CA TRP A 106 -9.14 5.17 4.60
C TRP A 106 -8.55 5.52 3.24
N ILE A 107 -7.53 4.76 2.84
CA ILE A 107 -6.80 4.88 1.59
C ILE A 107 -7.08 3.60 0.79
N LEU A 108 -7.40 3.73 -0.49
CA LEU A 108 -7.72 2.59 -1.34
C LEU A 108 -6.49 2.15 -2.12
N ASP A 109 -6.13 0.86 -2.03
CA ASP A 109 -5.08 0.25 -2.86
C ASP A 109 -5.72 -0.83 -3.76
N PRO A 110 -5.72 -0.68 -5.08
CA PRO A 110 -6.24 -1.69 -6.01
C PRO A 110 -5.49 -3.03 -5.92
N GLY A 111 -4.32 -3.07 -5.30
CA GLY A 111 -3.56 -4.30 -5.08
C GLY A 111 -2.88 -4.82 -6.33
N LEU A 112 -2.35 -3.93 -7.18
CA LEU A 112 -1.61 -4.34 -8.37
C LEU A 112 -0.45 -5.28 -8.00
N GLY A 113 -0.28 -6.35 -8.76
CA GLY A 113 0.62 -7.45 -8.44
C GLY A 113 -0.03 -8.60 -7.63
N PHE A 114 -1.27 -8.38 -7.15
CA PHE A 114 -2.06 -9.36 -6.40
C PHE A 114 -3.43 -9.65 -7.03
N CYS A 115 -3.73 -9.10 -8.20
CA CYS A 115 -5.03 -9.24 -8.85
C CYS A 115 -5.22 -10.59 -9.58
N GLY A 116 -4.18 -11.43 -9.64
CA GLY A 116 -4.29 -12.76 -10.26
C GLY A 116 -3.48 -12.95 -11.54
N GLY A 117 -2.53 -12.06 -11.82
CA GLY A 117 -1.60 -12.15 -12.95
C GLY A 117 -1.49 -10.86 -13.73
N VAL A 118 -0.59 -10.84 -14.73
CA VAL A 118 -0.26 -9.62 -15.49
C VAL A 118 -1.49 -8.97 -16.13
N GLU A 119 -2.32 -9.75 -16.81
CA GLU A 119 -3.51 -9.22 -17.48
C GLU A 119 -4.54 -8.67 -16.49
N ALA A 120 -4.75 -9.37 -15.36
CA ALA A 120 -5.65 -8.94 -14.30
C ALA A 120 -5.14 -7.66 -13.62
N ASP A 121 -3.82 -7.52 -13.42
CA ASP A 121 -3.21 -6.31 -12.89
C ASP A 121 -3.43 -5.12 -13.83
N TYR A 122 -3.26 -5.30 -15.15
CA TYR A 122 -3.57 -4.25 -16.12
C TYR A 122 -5.06 -3.94 -16.23
N ALA A 123 -5.93 -4.94 -16.11
CA ALA A 123 -7.38 -4.72 -16.06
C ALA A 123 -7.76 -3.88 -14.84
N CYS A 124 -7.16 -4.17 -13.69
CA CYS A 124 -7.36 -3.40 -12.46
C CYS A 124 -6.79 -1.97 -12.59
N LEU A 125 -5.60 -1.81 -13.16
CA LEU A 125 -4.97 -0.50 -13.39
C LEU A 125 -5.86 0.41 -14.27
N ARG A 126 -6.46 -0.12 -15.33
CA ARG A 126 -7.36 0.65 -16.21
C ARG A 126 -8.64 1.16 -15.52
N ARG A 127 -8.98 0.62 -14.34
CA ARG A 127 -10.17 0.97 -13.57
C ARG A 127 -9.89 1.90 -12.39
N ILE A 128 -8.68 2.43 -12.27
CA ILE A 128 -8.32 3.35 -11.16
C ILE A 128 -9.25 4.56 -11.12
N ASP A 129 -9.66 5.09 -12.28
CA ASP A 129 -10.57 6.22 -12.36
C ASP A 129 -11.90 5.99 -11.60
N GLU A 130 -12.39 4.75 -11.55
CA GLU A 130 -13.61 4.40 -10.84
C GLU A 130 -13.50 4.67 -9.33
N LEU A 131 -12.27 4.64 -8.78
CA LEU A 131 -12.03 4.88 -7.35
C LEU A 131 -12.28 6.33 -6.93
N LYS A 132 -12.28 7.27 -7.88
CA LYS A 132 -12.62 8.68 -7.63
C LYS A 132 -14.02 8.83 -7.03
N ALA A 133 -14.95 7.94 -7.37
CA ALA A 133 -16.32 7.95 -6.85
C ALA A 133 -16.40 7.77 -5.32
N TYR A 134 -15.40 7.17 -4.70
CA TYR A 134 -15.35 6.94 -3.25
C TYR A 134 -14.83 8.17 -2.47
N ASN A 135 -14.29 9.18 -3.16
CA ASN A 135 -13.70 10.38 -2.55
C ASN A 135 -12.68 10.03 -1.43
N ARG A 136 -11.78 9.11 -1.74
CA ARG A 136 -10.69 8.64 -0.86
C ARG A 136 -9.36 8.74 -1.59
N PRO A 137 -8.24 8.95 -0.87
CA PRO A 137 -6.91 8.81 -1.46
C PRO A 137 -6.73 7.42 -2.08
N VAL A 138 -6.05 7.36 -3.24
CA VAL A 138 -5.75 6.12 -3.94
C VAL A 138 -4.24 5.89 -3.93
N LEU A 139 -3.82 4.78 -3.33
CA LEU A 139 -2.43 4.34 -3.32
C LEU A 139 -2.20 3.36 -4.45
N VAL A 140 -1.13 3.59 -5.22
CA VAL A 140 -0.72 2.69 -6.30
C VAL A 140 0.73 2.28 -6.12
N GLY A 141 0.96 0.96 -6.07
CA GLY A 141 2.28 0.35 -6.00
C GLY A 141 2.55 -0.51 -7.23
N VAL A 142 3.28 0.01 -8.22
CA VAL A 142 3.69 -0.73 -9.43
C VAL A 142 5.17 -1.08 -9.44
N SER A 143 5.99 -0.44 -8.60
CA SER A 143 7.44 -0.52 -8.61
C SER A 143 7.95 -1.96 -8.54
N ARG A 144 8.75 -2.34 -9.55
CA ARG A 144 9.43 -3.63 -9.69
C ARG A 144 8.50 -4.85 -9.69
N LYS A 145 7.22 -4.67 -10.05
CA LYS A 145 6.23 -5.75 -10.07
C LYS A 145 6.26 -6.55 -11.38
N SER A 146 5.79 -7.79 -11.30
CA SER A 146 5.80 -8.75 -12.43
C SER A 146 5.02 -8.25 -13.65
N MET A 147 4.00 -7.44 -13.44
CA MET A 147 3.25 -6.80 -14.51
C MET A 147 4.11 -5.89 -15.40
N LEU A 148 5.24 -5.36 -14.88
CA LEU A 148 6.17 -4.53 -15.63
C LEU A 148 7.23 -5.36 -16.34
N TYR A 149 7.99 -6.15 -15.58
CA TYR A 149 9.19 -6.79 -16.13
C TYR A 149 8.89 -8.02 -16.99
N LYS A 150 7.82 -8.80 -16.71
CA LYS A 150 7.53 -10.00 -17.49
C LYS A 150 7.16 -9.71 -18.95
N PRO A 151 6.23 -8.78 -19.27
CA PRO A 151 5.88 -8.47 -20.66
C PRO A 151 7.03 -7.88 -21.47
N LEU A 152 8.01 -7.26 -20.80
CA LEU A 152 9.15 -6.60 -21.43
C LEU A 152 10.40 -7.48 -21.48
N GLY A 153 10.35 -8.70 -20.94
CA GLY A 153 11.54 -9.56 -20.83
C GLY A 153 12.64 -8.97 -19.94
N LEU A 154 12.27 -8.14 -18.96
CA LEU A 154 13.17 -7.48 -18.03
C LEU A 154 13.23 -8.21 -16.68
N THR A 155 14.03 -7.66 -15.77
CA THR A 155 14.09 -8.08 -14.36
C THR A 155 13.52 -6.98 -13.44
N PRO A 156 13.21 -7.27 -12.16
CA PRO A 156 12.81 -6.25 -11.20
C PRO A 156 13.80 -5.08 -11.08
N GLU A 157 15.10 -5.34 -11.27
CA GLU A 157 16.17 -4.35 -11.15
C GLU A 157 16.27 -3.44 -12.39
N THR A 158 15.88 -3.94 -13.57
CA THR A 158 16.04 -3.23 -14.84
C THR A 158 14.76 -2.55 -15.34
N CYS A 159 13.64 -2.67 -14.63
CA CYS A 159 12.34 -2.14 -15.07
C CYS A 159 11.99 -0.74 -14.54
N LEU A 160 12.98 0.09 -14.19
CA LEU A 160 12.76 1.43 -13.64
C LEU A 160 11.97 2.33 -14.61
N ASN A 161 12.34 2.37 -15.89
CA ASN A 161 11.67 3.22 -16.88
C ASN A 161 10.19 2.82 -17.03
N ALA A 162 9.90 1.51 -17.05
CA ALA A 162 8.53 1.01 -17.09
C ALA A 162 7.76 1.36 -15.79
N THR A 163 8.44 1.32 -14.64
CA THR A 163 7.87 1.77 -13.36
C THR A 163 7.44 3.23 -13.45
N GLN A 164 8.32 4.13 -13.91
CA GLN A 164 8.02 5.55 -14.03
C GLN A 164 6.87 5.83 -15.02
N ALA A 165 6.84 5.12 -16.16
CA ALA A 165 5.75 5.25 -17.14
C ALA A 165 4.39 4.86 -16.53
N LEU A 166 4.30 3.74 -15.80
CA LEU A 166 3.04 3.35 -15.14
C LEU A 166 2.71 4.20 -13.91
N GLN A 167 3.70 4.77 -13.23
CA GLN A 167 3.46 5.76 -12.18
C GLN A 167 2.81 7.03 -12.75
N MET A 168 3.30 7.55 -13.89
CA MET A 168 2.69 8.68 -14.57
C MET A 168 1.25 8.35 -14.98
N TYR A 169 1.03 7.21 -15.63
CA TYR A 169 -0.32 6.74 -15.98
C TYR A 169 -1.24 6.70 -14.76
N ALA A 170 -0.77 6.14 -13.63
CA ALA A 170 -1.57 6.05 -12.42
C ALA A 170 -1.95 7.43 -11.86
N LEU A 171 -1.02 8.39 -11.85
CA LEU A 171 -1.27 9.78 -11.41
C LEU A 171 -2.33 10.45 -12.29
N GLU A 172 -2.23 10.34 -13.60
CA GLU A 172 -3.22 10.89 -14.56
C GLU A 172 -4.62 10.31 -14.34
N HIS A 173 -4.68 9.04 -13.88
CA HIS A 173 -5.94 8.35 -13.62
C HIS A 173 -6.44 8.44 -12.16
N GLY A 174 -5.79 9.25 -11.33
CA GLY A 174 -6.30 9.61 -9.99
C GLY A 174 -5.60 8.96 -8.81
N ALA A 175 -4.45 8.31 -9.02
CA ALA A 175 -3.60 7.94 -7.89
C ALA A 175 -3.09 9.20 -7.19
N THR A 176 -3.13 9.19 -5.86
CA THR A 176 -2.67 10.30 -5.00
C THR A 176 -1.44 9.93 -4.18
N ILE A 177 -1.16 8.64 -4.07
CA ILE A 177 -0.02 8.10 -3.32
C ILE A 177 0.67 7.06 -4.21
N LEU A 178 1.99 7.17 -4.37
CA LEU A 178 2.80 6.17 -5.06
C LEU A 178 3.68 5.40 -4.07
N ARG A 179 3.53 4.06 -4.02
CA ARG A 179 4.43 3.18 -3.26
C ARG A 179 5.55 2.69 -4.17
N THR A 180 6.79 2.94 -3.80
CA THR A 180 7.95 2.69 -4.65
C THR A 180 9.19 2.24 -3.89
N HIS A 181 10.10 1.51 -4.57
CA HIS A 181 11.46 1.23 -4.11
C HIS A 181 12.42 2.36 -4.53
N ASP A 182 12.16 3.01 -5.66
CA ASP A 182 13.07 3.96 -6.31
C ASP A 182 12.57 5.40 -6.05
N VAL A 183 12.72 5.86 -4.79
CA VAL A 183 12.15 7.12 -4.29
C VAL A 183 12.60 8.33 -5.10
N ALA A 184 13.91 8.45 -5.41
CA ALA A 184 14.44 9.59 -6.14
C ALA A 184 13.82 9.71 -7.56
N ALA A 185 13.72 8.59 -8.29
CA ALA A 185 13.12 8.56 -9.61
C ALA A 185 11.61 8.84 -9.57
N THR A 186 10.91 8.28 -8.58
CA THR A 186 9.47 8.55 -8.39
C THR A 186 9.19 10.02 -8.07
N ARG A 187 10.04 10.69 -7.29
CA ARG A 187 9.92 12.13 -7.06
C ARG A 187 10.05 12.96 -8.33
N GLN A 188 10.91 12.53 -9.28
CA GLN A 188 10.98 13.18 -10.59
C GLN A 188 9.69 12.99 -11.38
N THR A 189 9.13 11.78 -11.39
CA THR A 189 7.83 11.50 -12.03
C THR A 189 6.73 12.41 -11.48
N ILE A 190 6.60 12.50 -10.15
CA ILE A 190 5.62 13.38 -9.50
C ILE A 190 5.85 14.84 -9.90
N LYS A 191 7.10 15.31 -9.88
CA LYS A 191 7.40 16.70 -10.25
C LYS A 191 7.02 17.03 -11.70
N ILE A 192 7.24 16.09 -12.63
CA ILE A 192 6.81 16.27 -14.02
C ILE A 192 5.29 16.28 -14.12
N PHE A 193 4.60 15.35 -13.42
CA PHE A 193 3.15 15.34 -13.36
C PHE A 193 2.58 16.68 -12.87
N ASP A 194 3.13 17.23 -11.79
CA ASP A 194 2.69 18.53 -11.24
C ASP A 194 2.88 19.67 -12.26
N LEU A 195 4.02 19.69 -12.96
CA LEU A 195 4.31 20.71 -13.97
C LEU A 195 3.41 20.61 -15.22
N CYS A 196 2.91 19.41 -15.54
CA CYS A 196 1.98 19.22 -16.66
C CYS A 196 0.54 19.58 -16.30
N ASN A 197 0.20 19.65 -15.02
CA ASN A 197 -1.16 19.86 -14.52
C ASN A 197 -1.35 21.17 -13.71
N SER A 198 -0.33 22.04 -13.69
CA SER A 198 -0.34 23.35 -13.00
C SER A 198 -0.86 24.48 -13.87
#